data_634f53f4669e70cb60a44e435f4d0e64
#
_entry.id   634f53f4669e70cb60a44e435f4d0e64
#
_cell.length_a   1.000
_cell.length_b   1.000
_cell.length_c   1.000
_cell.angle_alpha   90.00
_cell.angle_beta   90.00
_cell.angle_gamma   90.00
#
_symmetry.space_group_name_H-M   'P 1'
#
loop_
_entity.id
_entity.type
_entity.pdbx_description
1 polymer ?
#
loop_
_entity_poly.entity_id
_entity_poly.type
_entity_poly.pdbx_seq_one_letter_code
_entity_poly.pdbx_strand_id
1 'polypeptide(L)'
;LSLHDALPISLGNGFPQEGENVFLIGGGIGVPPMLQTAKDLGTDTIICCGYRDELFLNEEFAAAGDLHIATEDGSAGVKGNVMDAVREDHLEADVIFACGPAPMLRAIKAYGLEKGIPCWISMEEKMACGVGACLACVCQSTEVDGHSHVHNKRICKDGPVFLSTEIEL
;
A
#
# COMPACT_ATOMS: atom_id res chain seq x y z
N LEU A 1 28.01 -5.61 -4.28
CA LEU A 1 27.12 -5.88 -3.15
C LEU A 1 25.70 -5.54 -3.60
N SER A 2 24.87 -6.55 -3.76
CA SER A 2 23.45 -6.35 -4.00
C SER A 2 22.84 -5.71 -2.75
N LEU A 3 21.88 -4.82 -2.93
CA LEU A 3 21.09 -4.25 -1.81
C LEU A 3 20.42 -5.37 -0.96
N HIS A 4 20.26 -6.56 -1.49
CA HIS A 4 19.81 -7.76 -0.76
C HIS A 4 20.81 -8.28 0.28
N ASP A 5 22.10 -7.95 0.14
CA ASP A 5 23.16 -8.40 1.05
C ASP A 5 23.41 -7.40 2.20
N ALA A 6 22.83 -6.24 2.12
CA ALA A 6 23.00 -5.15 3.09
C ALA A 6 21.77 -5.01 3.96
N LEU A 7 21.71 -5.74 5.07
CA LEU A 7 20.72 -5.66 6.17
C LEU A 7 19.32 -6.24 5.84
N PRO A 8 18.65 -6.87 6.81
CA PRO A 8 17.22 -7.14 6.71
C PRO A 8 16.48 -5.80 6.66
N ILE A 9 16.17 -5.33 5.45
CA ILE A 9 15.46 -4.08 5.22
C ILE A 9 13.94 -4.25 5.39
N SER A 10 13.46 -5.47 5.44
CA SER A 10 12.07 -5.76 5.74
C SER A 10 11.89 -6.01 7.24
N LEU A 11 11.30 -5.04 7.91
CA LEU A 11 10.83 -5.17 9.28
C LEU A 11 9.33 -5.46 9.26
N GLY A 12 8.89 -6.33 10.17
CA GLY A 12 7.48 -6.64 10.32
C GLY A 12 6.93 -7.63 9.29
N ASN A 13 5.70 -7.40 8.85
CA ASN A 13 4.95 -8.26 7.93
C ASN A 13 4.87 -7.68 6.51
N GLY A 14 4.58 -8.54 5.53
CA GLY A 14 4.25 -8.16 4.15
C GLY A 14 2.74 -8.20 3.88
N PHE A 15 2.36 -7.91 2.62
CA PHE A 15 0.99 -8.11 2.16
C PHE A 15 0.65 -9.61 2.16
N PRO A 16 -0.61 -9.99 2.49
CA PRO A 16 -1.03 -11.38 2.40
C PRO A 16 -0.97 -11.87 0.94
N GLN A 17 -0.71 -13.16 0.76
CA GLN A 17 -0.72 -13.79 -0.56
C GLN A 17 -2.08 -14.45 -0.81
N GLU A 18 -3.16 -13.68 -0.67
CA GLU A 18 -4.53 -14.14 -0.79
C GLU A 18 -5.32 -13.20 -1.71
N GLY A 19 -6.20 -13.77 -2.53
CA GLY A 19 -7.06 -13.08 -3.46
C GLY A 19 -6.87 -13.56 -4.90
N GLU A 20 -7.97 -13.74 -5.62
CA GLU A 20 -7.93 -14.12 -7.04
C GLU A 20 -7.76 -12.87 -7.92
N ASN A 21 -8.47 -11.78 -7.61
CA ASN A 21 -8.36 -10.50 -8.31
C ASN A 21 -7.79 -9.45 -7.35
N VAL A 22 -6.50 -9.30 -7.36
CA VAL A 22 -5.80 -8.34 -6.49
C VAL A 22 -5.66 -7.00 -7.18
N PHE A 23 -6.00 -5.94 -6.45
CA PHE A 23 -5.79 -4.57 -6.88
C PHE A 23 -4.64 -3.93 -6.10
N LEU A 24 -3.54 -3.66 -6.79
CA LEU A 24 -2.37 -2.99 -6.22
C LEU A 24 -2.44 -1.48 -6.48
N ILE A 25 -2.39 -0.68 -5.44
CA ILE A 25 -2.40 0.77 -5.55
C ILE A 25 -1.14 1.36 -4.93
N GLY A 26 -0.30 1.97 -5.78
CA GLY A 26 0.91 2.68 -5.37
C GLY A 26 0.81 4.18 -5.59
N GLY A 27 1.31 4.99 -4.64
CA GLY A 27 1.38 6.43 -4.82
C GLY A 27 2.71 7.02 -4.35
N GLY A 28 3.38 7.81 -5.20
CA GLY A 28 4.66 8.42 -4.89
C GLY A 28 5.71 7.40 -4.44
N ILE A 29 6.27 7.56 -3.25
CA ILE A 29 7.28 6.64 -2.70
C ILE A 29 6.73 5.23 -2.43
N GLY A 30 5.41 5.06 -2.37
CA GLY A 30 4.76 3.76 -2.22
C GLY A 30 4.71 2.92 -3.50
N VAL A 31 5.06 3.50 -4.67
CA VAL A 31 5.08 2.77 -5.95
C VAL A 31 6.12 1.64 -5.97
N PRO A 32 7.41 1.84 -5.62
CA PRO A 32 8.41 0.77 -5.68
C PRO A 32 8.08 -0.51 -4.89
N PRO A 33 7.57 -0.45 -3.65
CA PRO A 33 7.17 -1.67 -2.93
C PRO A 33 6.08 -2.46 -3.63
N MET A 34 5.16 -1.80 -4.33
CA MET A 34 4.09 -2.48 -5.07
C MET A 34 4.61 -3.32 -6.23
N LEU A 35 5.73 -2.95 -6.86
CA LEU A 35 6.32 -3.73 -7.94
C LEU A 35 6.77 -5.12 -7.47
N GLN A 36 7.41 -5.21 -6.31
CA GLN A 36 7.79 -6.51 -5.77
C GLN A 36 6.56 -7.34 -5.43
N THR A 37 5.56 -6.73 -4.80
CA THR A 37 4.28 -7.40 -4.50
C THR A 37 3.59 -7.90 -5.77
N ALA A 38 3.56 -7.10 -6.85
CA ALA A 38 3.01 -7.52 -8.15
C ALA A 38 3.73 -8.76 -8.71
N LYS A 39 5.08 -8.77 -8.64
CA LYS A 39 5.88 -9.91 -9.10
C LYS A 39 5.66 -11.18 -8.27
N ASP A 40 5.43 -11.04 -6.97
CA ASP A 40 5.21 -12.16 -6.06
C ASP A 40 3.80 -12.75 -6.21
N LEU A 41 2.80 -11.94 -6.57
CA LEU A 41 1.41 -12.37 -6.78
C LEU A 41 1.16 -13.00 -8.15
N GLY A 42 1.93 -12.62 -9.17
CA GLY A 42 1.77 -13.16 -10.53
C GLY A 42 0.79 -12.36 -11.40
N THR A 43 0.30 -12.95 -12.50
CA THR A 43 -0.09 -12.26 -13.72
C THR A 43 -1.48 -11.57 -13.76
N ASP A 44 -2.41 -11.87 -12.89
CA ASP A 44 -3.78 -11.33 -12.99
C ASP A 44 -4.03 -10.13 -12.06
N THR A 45 -2.96 -9.39 -11.78
CA THR A 45 -2.99 -8.26 -10.87
C THR A 45 -3.32 -6.97 -11.61
N ILE A 46 -4.33 -6.24 -11.15
CA ILE A 46 -4.61 -4.89 -11.60
C ILE A 46 -3.73 -3.94 -10.80
N ILE A 47 -2.97 -3.10 -11.48
CA ILE A 47 -1.99 -2.21 -10.87
C ILE A 47 -2.36 -0.76 -11.18
N CYS A 48 -2.56 0.08 -10.17
CA CYS A 48 -2.80 1.50 -10.33
C CYS A 48 -1.69 2.31 -9.67
N CYS A 49 -0.91 3.03 -10.48
CA CYS A 49 0.18 3.87 -10.00
C CYS A 49 -0.18 5.35 -10.11
N GLY A 50 -0.06 6.07 -8.99
CA GLY A 50 -0.29 7.51 -8.91
C GLY A 50 1.02 8.27 -8.84
N TYR A 51 1.19 9.23 -9.75
CA TYR A 51 2.35 10.10 -9.83
C TYR A 51 1.93 11.56 -9.77
N ARG A 52 2.87 12.42 -9.40
CA ARG A 52 2.66 13.85 -9.47
C ARG A 52 2.86 14.35 -10.91
N ASP A 53 4.05 14.10 -11.43
CA ASP A 53 4.54 14.61 -12.73
C ASP A 53 5.56 13.68 -13.39
N GLU A 54 6.42 12.99 -12.62
CA GLU A 54 7.48 12.13 -13.13
C GLU A 54 7.12 10.65 -12.99
N LEU A 55 7.15 9.93 -14.13
CA LEU A 55 6.84 8.51 -14.20
C LEU A 55 8.11 7.66 -14.00
N PHE A 56 7.97 6.56 -13.28
CA PHE A 56 9.04 5.58 -13.09
C PHE A 56 8.50 4.17 -12.90
N LEU A 57 9.27 3.15 -13.28
CA LEU A 57 8.95 1.71 -13.18
C LEU A 57 7.73 1.26 -14.00
N ASN A 58 7.27 2.04 -14.97
CA ASN A 58 6.07 1.72 -15.73
C ASN A 58 6.24 0.48 -16.62
N GLU A 59 7.43 0.32 -17.23
CA GLU A 59 7.72 -0.86 -18.07
C GLU A 59 7.73 -2.13 -17.23
N GLU A 60 8.29 -2.07 -16.03
CA GLU A 60 8.34 -3.19 -15.08
C GLU A 60 6.95 -3.55 -14.56
N PHE A 61 6.10 -2.56 -14.29
CA PHE A 61 4.71 -2.80 -13.88
C PHE A 61 3.87 -3.36 -15.03
N ALA A 62 4.00 -2.83 -16.24
CA ALA A 62 3.29 -3.34 -17.42
C ALA A 62 3.69 -4.80 -17.75
N ALA A 63 4.89 -5.22 -17.39
CA ALA A 63 5.32 -6.61 -17.50
C ALA A 63 4.79 -7.51 -16.36
N ALA A 64 4.34 -6.92 -15.25
CA ALA A 64 3.89 -7.64 -14.05
C ALA A 64 2.37 -7.77 -13.94
N GLY A 65 1.58 -6.93 -14.64
CA GLY A 65 0.12 -6.96 -14.59
C GLY A 65 -0.53 -5.91 -15.48
N ASP A 66 -1.83 -5.69 -15.31
CA ASP A 66 -2.60 -4.68 -16.01
C ASP A 66 -2.40 -3.30 -15.37
N LEU A 67 -1.60 -2.46 -16.03
CA LEU A 67 -1.15 -1.19 -15.48
C LEU A 67 -2.06 -0.02 -15.87
N HIS A 68 -2.62 0.64 -14.86
CA HIS A 68 -3.33 1.91 -14.94
C HIS A 68 -2.50 3.02 -14.29
N ILE A 69 -2.48 4.20 -14.91
CA ILE A 69 -1.70 5.33 -14.44
C ILE A 69 -2.61 6.53 -14.18
N ALA A 70 -2.35 7.22 -13.08
CA ALA A 70 -2.93 8.54 -12.80
C ALA A 70 -1.81 9.56 -12.58
N THR A 71 -1.94 10.75 -13.17
CA THR A 71 -1.03 11.87 -12.94
C THR A 71 -1.80 13.12 -12.56
N GLU A 72 -1.29 13.89 -11.58
CA GLU A 72 -1.97 15.10 -11.11
C GLU A 72 -2.13 16.15 -12.23
N ASP A 73 -1.15 16.26 -13.10
CA ASP A 73 -1.15 17.21 -14.22
C ASP A 73 -1.86 16.69 -15.47
N GLY A 74 -2.11 15.37 -15.58
CA GLY A 74 -2.70 14.71 -16.73
C GLY A 74 -1.69 14.47 -17.86
N SER A 75 -0.40 14.43 -17.57
CA SER A 75 0.65 14.17 -18.56
C SER A 75 0.65 12.73 -19.06
N ALA A 76 0.12 11.79 -18.26
CA ALA A 76 -0.05 10.39 -18.65
C ALA A 76 -1.23 9.75 -17.90
N GLY A 77 -1.93 8.83 -18.55
CA GLY A 77 -3.06 8.12 -17.98
C GLY A 77 -4.23 9.05 -17.64
N VAL A 78 -4.92 8.73 -16.55
CA VAL A 78 -6.03 9.52 -16.04
C VAL A 78 -5.54 10.76 -15.32
N LYS A 79 -6.13 11.92 -15.60
CA LYS A 79 -5.81 13.15 -14.88
C LYS A 79 -6.43 13.15 -13.49
N GLY A 80 -5.60 13.22 -12.47
CA GLY A 80 -6.04 13.26 -11.09
C GLY A 80 -5.23 12.33 -10.20
N ASN A 81 -5.89 11.69 -9.27
CA ASN A 81 -5.29 10.73 -8.34
C ASN A 81 -5.70 9.28 -8.69
N VAL A 82 -5.10 8.31 -8.01
CA VAL A 82 -5.38 6.88 -8.24
C VAL A 82 -6.86 6.51 -8.15
N MET A 83 -7.63 7.18 -7.28
CA MET A 83 -9.07 6.90 -7.15
C MET A 83 -9.88 7.42 -8.33
N ASP A 84 -9.36 8.40 -9.07
CA ASP A 84 -9.99 8.88 -10.31
C ASP A 84 -9.81 7.83 -11.41
N ALA A 85 -8.62 7.23 -11.53
CA ALA A 85 -8.38 6.10 -12.44
C ALA A 85 -9.26 4.89 -12.08
N VAL A 86 -9.34 4.52 -10.80
CA VAL A 86 -10.20 3.40 -10.34
C VAL A 86 -11.65 3.57 -10.77
N ARG A 87 -12.17 4.81 -10.69
CA ARG A 87 -13.57 5.10 -11.05
C ARG A 87 -13.78 5.19 -12.56
N GLU A 88 -12.85 5.83 -13.27
CA GLU A 88 -12.95 6.05 -14.71
C GLU A 88 -12.83 4.73 -15.48
N ASP A 89 -11.90 3.86 -15.09
CA ASP A 89 -11.66 2.56 -15.71
C ASP A 89 -12.59 1.45 -15.18
N HIS A 90 -13.48 1.77 -14.23
CA HIS A 90 -14.43 0.83 -13.62
C HIS A 90 -13.76 -0.44 -13.07
N LEU A 91 -12.62 -0.28 -12.42
CA LEU A 91 -11.82 -1.39 -11.93
C LEU A 91 -12.52 -2.10 -10.77
N GLU A 92 -12.57 -3.43 -10.83
CA GLU A 92 -13.15 -4.29 -9.80
C GLU A 92 -12.08 -5.25 -9.25
N ALA A 93 -12.14 -5.50 -7.95
CA ALA A 93 -11.21 -6.40 -7.26
C ALA A 93 -11.86 -7.06 -6.04
N ASP A 94 -11.29 -8.18 -5.61
CA ASP A 94 -11.71 -8.90 -4.41
C ASP A 94 -10.94 -8.41 -3.17
N VAL A 95 -9.74 -7.87 -3.37
CA VAL A 95 -8.88 -7.33 -2.31
C VAL A 95 -8.04 -6.18 -2.85
N ILE A 96 -7.78 -5.18 -2.00
CA ILE A 96 -6.94 -4.03 -2.33
C ILE A 96 -5.70 -4.04 -1.45
N PHE A 97 -4.52 -3.91 -2.07
CA PHE A 97 -3.24 -3.67 -1.40
C PHE A 97 -2.74 -2.29 -1.78
N ALA A 98 -2.43 -1.47 -0.79
CA ALA A 98 -2.07 -0.08 -1.04
C ALA A 98 -0.85 0.38 -0.24
N CYS A 99 0.00 1.16 -0.90
CA CYS A 99 1.13 1.85 -0.28
C CYS A 99 1.27 3.27 -0.85
N GLY A 100 1.36 4.27 0.02
CA GLY A 100 1.48 5.65 -0.40
C GLY A 100 1.09 6.67 0.67
N PRO A 101 0.88 7.93 0.28
CA PRO A 101 0.58 9.01 1.22
C PRO A 101 -0.72 8.80 2.00
N ALA A 102 -0.77 9.24 3.25
CA ALA A 102 -1.93 9.08 4.12
C ALA A 102 -3.27 9.58 3.52
N PRO A 103 -3.34 10.69 2.78
CA PRO A 103 -4.59 11.08 2.12
C PRO A 103 -5.10 10.06 1.10
N MET A 104 -4.18 9.42 0.36
CA MET A 104 -4.51 8.34 -0.59
C MET A 104 -5.03 7.11 0.16
N LEU A 105 -4.34 6.69 1.22
CA LEU A 105 -4.74 5.53 2.03
C LEU A 105 -6.12 5.73 2.69
N ARG A 106 -6.45 6.96 3.12
CA ARG A 106 -7.80 7.32 3.63
C ARG A 106 -8.87 7.14 2.55
N ALA A 107 -8.60 7.62 1.33
CA ALA A 107 -9.53 7.50 0.23
C ALA A 107 -9.76 6.04 -0.18
N ILE A 108 -8.71 5.23 -0.19
CA ILE A 108 -8.77 3.79 -0.48
C ILE A 108 -9.53 3.05 0.62
N LYS A 109 -9.26 3.35 1.90
CA LYS A 109 -10.02 2.79 3.04
C LYS A 109 -11.51 3.10 2.91
N ALA A 110 -11.88 4.35 2.61
CA ALA A 110 -13.27 4.74 2.42
C ALA A 110 -13.93 4.00 1.25
N TYR A 111 -13.23 3.86 0.13
CA TYR A 111 -13.69 3.12 -1.04
C TYR A 111 -13.91 1.63 -0.73
N GLY A 112 -12.94 0.99 -0.08
CA GLY A 112 -13.08 -0.42 0.31
C GLY A 112 -14.25 -0.66 1.27
N LEU A 113 -14.46 0.23 2.24
CA LEU A 113 -15.61 0.17 3.14
C LEU A 113 -16.94 0.33 2.38
N GLU A 114 -17.02 1.27 1.44
CA GLU A 114 -18.21 1.49 0.61
C GLU A 114 -18.54 0.28 -0.26
N LYS A 115 -17.52 -0.36 -0.83
CA LYS A 115 -17.66 -1.52 -1.73
C LYS A 115 -17.69 -2.87 -1.02
N GLY A 116 -17.36 -2.91 0.27
CA GLY A 116 -17.21 -4.16 1.02
C GLY A 116 -15.97 -4.96 0.62
N ILE A 117 -14.93 -4.30 0.09
CA ILE A 117 -13.67 -4.90 -0.35
C ILE A 117 -12.63 -4.75 0.77
N PRO A 118 -11.99 -5.83 1.24
CA PRO A 118 -10.91 -5.75 2.21
C PRO A 118 -9.71 -4.99 1.63
N CYS A 119 -9.21 -4.02 2.41
CA CYS A 119 -8.07 -3.20 2.02
C CYS A 119 -6.92 -3.39 3.00
N TRP A 120 -5.79 -3.86 2.51
CA TRP A 120 -4.54 -3.90 3.24
C TRP A 120 -3.70 -2.69 2.88
N ILE A 121 -3.22 -1.98 3.89
CA ILE A 121 -2.47 -0.73 3.72
C ILE A 121 -1.10 -0.84 4.37
N SER A 122 -0.08 -0.39 3.66
CA SER A 122 1.27 -0.28 4.19
C SER A 122 1.48 1.12 4.77
N MET A 123 1.79 1.15 6.08
CA MET A 123 2.01 2.38 6.85
C MET A 123 3.49 2.70 6.94
N GLU A 124 3.82 3.98 6.90
CA GLU A 124 5.17 4.50 7.09
C GLU A 124 5.25 5.41 8.30
N GLU A 125 6.26 5.20 9.13
CA GLU A 125 6.61 6.08 10.24
C GLU A 125 8.12 6.10 10.50
N LYS A 126 8.59 7.14 11.16
CA LYS A 126 9.98 7.24 11.59
C LYS A 126 10.30 6.17 12.61
N MET A 127 11.24 5.30 12.29
CA MET A 127 11.66 4.21 13.15
C MET A 127 12.98 4.56 13.85
N ALA A 128 13.05 4.26 15.16
CA ALA A 128 14.29 4.37 15.93
C ALA A 128 14.91 2.99 16.19
N CYS A 129 14.23 2.10 16.93
CA CYS A 129 14.79 0.80 17.28
C CYS A 129 14.55 -0.31 16.24
N GLY A 130 13.49 -0.25 15.45
CA GLY A 130 13.11 -1.29 14.48
C GLY A 130 12.63 -2.62 15.07
N VAL A 131 12.60 -2.77 16.39
CA VAL A 131 12.27 -4.02 17.09
C VAL A 131 11.06 -3.93 18.02
N GLY A 132 10.33 -2.82 17.96
CA GLY A 132 9.11 -2.61 18.74
C GLY A 132 9.32 -2.21 20.21
N ALA A 133 10.53 -1.83 20.63
CA ALA A 133 10.84 -1.52 22.02
C ALA A 133 10.66 -0.03 22.38
N CYS A 134 10.95 0.90 21.45
CA CYS A 134 11.01 2.35 21.75
C CYS A 134 9.68 3.10 21.54
N LEU A 135 8.69 2.49 20.94
CA LEU A 135 7.38 3.08 20.61
C LEU A 135 7.43 4.35 19.73
N ALA A 136 8.54 4.57 18.99
CA ALA A 136 8.67 5.75 18.11
C ALA A 136 7.80 5.67 16.86
N CYS A 137 7.53 4.44 16.33
CA CYS A 137 6.79 4.20 15.10
C CYS A 137 5.38 3.66 15.36
N VAL A 138 4.70 4.16 16.37
CA VAL A 138 3.32 3.73 16.68
C VAL A 138 2.31 4.44 15.80
N CYS A 139 1.31 3.69 15.34
CA CYS A 139 0.09 4.22 14.72
C CYS A 139 -1.11 3.90 15.61
N GLN A 140 -2.17 4.68 15.47
CA GLN A 140 -3.40 4.48 16.24
C GLN A 140 -4.18 3.31 15.66
N SER A 141 -4.61 2.38 16.53
CA SER A 141 -5.43 1.23 16.17
C SER A 141 -6.86 1.37 16.68
N THR A 142 -7.79 0.73 15.99
CA THR A 142 -9.21 0.67 16.40
C THR A 142 -9.39 -0.21 17.64
N GLU A 143 -8.53 -1.20 17.82
CA GLU A 143 -8.56 -2.11 18.98
C GLU A 143 -7.52 -1.75 20.02
N VAL A 144 -7.82 -2.08 21.29
CA VAL A 144 -6.89 -1.95 22.41
C VAL A 144 -5.88 -3.08 22.35
N ASP A 145 -4.59 -2.76 22.34
CA ASP A 145 -3.53 -3.75 22.45
C ASP A 145 -3.60 -4.49 23.81
N GLY A 146 -3.63 -5.81 23.77
CA GLY A 146 -3.82 -6.65 24.95
C GLY A 146 -2.67 -6.61 25.96
N HIS A 147 -1.51 -6.04 25.59
CA HIS A 147 -0.34 -5.92 26.46
C HIS A 147 -0.18 -4.50 27.01
N SER A 148 -0.27 -3.50 26.17
CA SER A 148 -0.09 -2.09 26.55
C SER A 148 -1.37 -1.42 27.07
N HIS A 149 -2.53 -2.01 26.80
CA HIS A 149 -3.86 -1.47 27.11
C HIS A 149 -4.15 -0.10 26.49
N VAL A 150 -3.51 0.20 25.37
CA VAL A 150 -3.72 1.42 24.58
C VAL A 150 -4.05 1.09 23.13
N HIS A 151 -4.68 2.06 22.43
CA HIS A 151 -5.01 1.96 21.02
C HIS A 151 -3.78 2.27 20.15
N ASN A 152 -2.82 1.37 20.08
CA ASN A 152 -1.66 1.53 19.23
C ASN A 152 -1.12 0.21 18.68
N LYS A 153 -0.51 0.28 17.49
CA LYS A 153 0.30 -0.76 16.88
C LYS A 153 1.65 -0.20 16.46
N ARG A 154 2.70 -1.01 16.54
CA ARG A 154 4.07 -0.62 16.20
C ARG A 154 4.35 -1.02 14.76
N ILE A 155 4.57 -0.06 13.90
CA ILE A 155 4.76 -0.30 12.46
C ILE A 155 5.96 -1.22 12.21
N CYS A 156 7.05 -1.08 12.97
CA CYS A 156 8.25 -1.91 12.79
C CYS A 156 8.08 -3.37 13.23
N LYS A 157 7.07 -3.71 14.04
CA LYS A 157 6.89 -5.06 14.61
C LYS A 157 5.55 -5.67 14.26
N ASP A 158 4.48 -4.90 14.40
CA ASP A 158 3.10 -5.36 14.24
C ASP A 158 2.60 -5.13 12.81
N GLY A 159 3.27 -4.23 12.03
CA GLY A 159 3.09 -3.89 10.62
C GLY A 159 4.32 -4.22 9.78
N PRO A 160 4.61 -3.46 8.72
CA PRO A 160 3.95 -2.20 8.28
C PRO A 160 2.59 -2.37 7.62
N VAL A 161 2.20 -3.59 7.24
CA VAL A 161 0.94 -3.86 6.54
C VAL A 161 -0.15 -4.21 7.55
N PHE A 162 -1.27 -3.52 7.45
CA PHE A 162 -2.43 -3.71 8.31
C PHE A 162 -3.71 -3.77 7.48
N LEU A 163 -4.71 -4.50 7.97
CA LEU A 163 -6.06 -4.34 7.44
C LEU A 163 -6.55 -2.92 7.76
N SER A 164 -7.06 -2.21 6.77
CA SER A 164 -7.40 -0.79 6.89
C SER A 164 -8.43 -0.48 8.00
N THR A 165 -9.25 -1.48 8.36
CA THR A 165 -10.21 -1.38 9.47
C THR A 165 -9.58 -1.45 10.85
N GLU A 166 -8.33 -1.93 10.96
CA GLU A 166 -7.60 -2.02 12.23
C GLU A 166 -6.87 -0.74 12.61
N ILE A 167 -6.69 0.19 11.67
CA ILE A 167 -5.87 1.40 11.83
C ILE A 167 -6.73 2.65 11.62
N GLU A 168 -6.52 3.64 12.47
CA GLU A 168 -7.02 5.00 12.26
C GLU A 168 -6.02 5.81 11.42
N LEU A 169 -6.51 6.47 10.35
CA LEU A 169 -5.73 7.22 9.37
C LEU A 169 -6.04 8.72 9.42
#